data_48e777fac1a286e3b67649b987a6c998
#
_entry.id   48e777fac1a286e3b67649b987a6c998
#
_cell.length_a   1.000
_cell.length_b   1.000
_cell.length_c   1.000
_cell.angle_alpha   90.00
_cell.angle_beta   90.00
_cell.angle_gamma   90.00
#
_symmetry.space_group_name_H-M   'P 1'
#
loop_
_entity.id
_entity.type
_entity.pdbx_description
1 polymer ?
#
loop_
_entity_poly.entity_id
_entity_poly.type
_entity_poly.pdbx_seq_one_letter_code
_entity_poly.pdbx_strand_id
1 'polypeptide(L)'
;MALMKIPGGNFLPRETRDGRGELADWLTSPENPFFAKAIVNRLWKSLMGRGLVEPVDDFRSTNPATHPKLLELLAEDFADHGYDLRHTLRTIALSGTYARSSNPVDENESDDRFYSHALRKPLAPEVLSDAISDVLGISPQYGDEVPGTRAVALRDGAVASDALDILGRCDRSKTCEAAPPSIGPLAQKLHLMNGELLNGRIGAEGGRLKNLIHSDHTPSEIIDSFYQVALNRRPRPCLLYTSDAADEWL
;
A
#
# COMPACT_ATOMS: atom_id res chain seq x y z
N MET A 1 37.62 11.60 -21.93
CA MET A 1 36.51 10.64 -21.87
C MET A 1 36.55 9.97 -20.50
N ALA A 2 35.52 10.06 -19.68
CA ALA A 2 35.50 9.42 -18.38
C ALA A 2 35.41 7.90 -18.53
N LEU A 3 36.20 7.15 -17.75
CA LEU A 3 36.11 5.70 -17.72
C LEU A 3 34.89 5.30 -16.89
N MET A 4 34.07 4.40 -17.41
CA MET A 4 32.98 3.79 -16.67
C MET A 4 33.53 2.81 -15.64
N LYS A 5 32.93 2.79 -14.46
CA LYS A 5 33.31 1.91 -13.36
C LYS A 5 32.07 1.30 -12.71
N ILE A 6 32.09 0.00 -12.49
CA ILE A 6 31.07 -0.70 -11.70
C ILE A 6 31.27 -0.33 -10.22
N PRO A 7 30.23 0.02 -9.46
CA PRO A 7 30.35 0.30 -8.04
C PRO A 7 31.02 -0.87 -7.29
N GLY A 8 32.11 -0.58 -6.55
CA GLY A 8 32.90 -1.62 -5.86
C GLY A 8 33.79 -2.50 -6.77
N GLY A 9 33.65 -2.40 -8.09
CA GLY A 9 34.38 -3.21 -9.06
C GLY A 9 35.49 -2.46 -9.80
N ASN A 10 35.96 -3.06 -10.89
CA ASN A 10 37.00 -2.51 -11.74
C ASN A 10 36.45 -1.52 -12.77
N PHE A 11 37.36 -0.73 -13.38
CA PHE A 11 37.01 0.08 -14.54
C PHE A 11 36.72 -0.80 -15.74
N LEU A 12 35.69 -0.43 -16.51
CA LEU A 12 35.37 -1.08 -17.78
C LEU A 12 36.45 -0.73 -18.84
N PRO A 13 36.63 -1.61 -19.86
CA PRO A 13 37.53 -1.33 -20.98
C PRO A 13 37.19 0.01 -21.66
N ARG A 14 38.20 0.71 -22.16
CA ARG A 14 38.01 2.02 -22.81
C ARG A 14 37.15 1.96 -24.06
N GLU A 15 37.06 0.80 -24.69
CA GLU A 15 36.26 0.52 -25.89
C GLU A 15 34.79 0.33 -25.59
N THR A 16 34.41 0.13 -24.31
CA THR A 16 33.01 -0.05 -23.89
C THR A 16 32.26 1.25 -24.14
N ARG A 17 31.38 1.23 -25.14
CA ARG A 17 30.50 2.37 -25.49
C ARG A 17 29.22 2.37 -24.66
N ASP A 18 28.76 1.19 -24.26
CA ASP A 18 27.54 1.00 -23.53
C ASP A 18 27.78 -0.03 -22.41
N GLY A 19 27.81 0.44 -21.18
CA GLY A 19 28.07 -0.39 -19.97
C GLY A 19 26.80 -0.89 -19.28
N ARG A 20 25.63 -0.85 -19.95
CA ARG A 20 24.36 -1.30 -19.35
C ARG A 20 24.33 -2.80 -19.10
N GLY A 21 24.96 -3.59 -19.98
CA GLY A 21 25.10 -5.03 -19.81
C GLY A 21 25.89 -5.38 -18.55
N GLU A 22 27.08 -4.82 -18.43
CA GLU A 22 27.97 -5.05 -17.29
C GLU A 22 27.36 -4.52 -15.97
N LEU A 23 26.59 -3.42 -16.04
CA LEU A 23 25.84 -2.95 -14.88
C LEU A 23 24.72 -3.92 -14.49
N ALA A 24 23.99 -4.46 -15.47
CA ALA A 24 22.92 -5.44 -15.23
C ALA A 24 23.50 -6.73 -14.62
N ASP A 25 24.59 -7.23 -15.17
CA ASP A 25 25.30 -8.42 -14.67
C ASP A 25 25.78 -8.21 -13.23
N TRP A 26 26.32 -7.02 -12.92
CA TRP A 26 26.72 -6.69 -11.55
C TRP A 26 25.50 -6.56 -10.62
N LEU A 27 24.42 -5.91 -11.05
CA LEU A 27 23.23 -5.74 -10.23
C LEU A 27 22.61 -7.09 -9.85
N THR A 28 22.56 -8.03 -10.80
CA THR A 28 21.96 -9.35 -10.61
C THR A 28 22.95 -10.42 -10.12
N SER A 29 24.22 -10.04 -9.91
CA SER A 29 25.23 -10.94 -9.35
C SER A 29 24.85 -11.34 -7.91
N PRO A 30 24.97 -12.65 -7.55
CA PRO A 30 24.84 -13.10 -6.17
C PRO A 30 25.79 -12.39 -5.18
N GLU A 31 26.90 -11.89 -5.69
CA GLU A 31 27.90 -11.17 -4.89
C GLU A 31 27.52 -9.70 -4.63
N ASN A 32 26.46 -9.20 -5.29
CA ASN A 32 25.99 -7.83 -5.07
C ASN A 32 25.28 -7.72 -3.71
N PRO A 33 25.83 -6.96 -2.74
CA PRO A 33 25.27 -6.91 -1.40
C PRO A 33 24.02 -6.02 -1.29
N PHE A 34 23.67 -5.28 -2.35
CA PHE A 34 22.63 -4.25 -2.26
C PHE A 34 21.34 -4.61 -2.97
N PHE A 35 21.40 -5.24 -4.14
CA PHE A 35 20.23 -5.42 -5.01
C PHE A 35 19.11 -6.19 -4.32
N ALA A 36 19.40 -7.40 -3.84
CA ALA A 36 18.42 -8.21 -3.14
C ALA A 36 17.92 -7.54 -1.85
N LYS A 37 18.83 -6.96 -1.05
CA LYS A 37 18.46 -6.25 0.20
C LYS A 37 17.58 -5.05 -0.05
N ALA A 38 17.84 -4.27 -1.11
CA ALA A 38 17.03 -3.09 -1.45
C ALA A 38 15.60 -3.49 -1.84
N ILE A 39 15.44 -4.49 -2.69
CA ILE A 39 14.12 -4.99 -3.09
C ILE A 39 13.37 -5.57 -1.90
N VAL A 40 14.00 -6.45 -1.13
CA VAL A 40 13.39 -7.06 0.05
C VAL A 40 12.97 -6.00 1.08
N ASN A 41 13.80 -4.98 1.32
CA ASN A 41 13.46 -3.90 2.24
C ASN A 41 12.25 -3.08 1.76
N ARG A 42 12.11 -2.84 0.45
CA ARG A 42 10.94 -2.20 -0.16
C ARG A 42 9.67 -3.05 -0.02
N LEU A 43 9.77 -4.36 -0.28
CA LEU A 43 8.65 -5.30 -0.07
C LEU A 43 8.23 -5.37 1.41
N TRP A 44 9.22 -5.43 2.30
CA TRP A 44 8.98 -5.39 3.74
C TRP A 44 8.25 -4.11 4.15
N LYS A 45 8.75 -2.93 3.72
CA LYS A 45 8.09 -1.64 3.98
C LYS A 45 6.66 -1.61 3.46
N SER A 46 6.42 -2.12 2.25
CA SER A 46 5.08 -2.12 1.66
C SER A 46 4.08 -2.92 2.49
N LEU A 47 4.50 -4.01 3.13
CA LEU A 47 3.67 -4.86 3.97
C LEU A 47 3.62 -4.39 5.43
N MET A 48 4.75 -4.01 6.01
CA MET A 48 4.88 -3.68 7.44
C MET A 48 4.69 -2.19 7.76
N GLY A 49 4.69 -1.31 6.75
CA GLY A 49 4.55 0.14 6.93
C GLY A 49 5.87 0.89 7.18
N ARG A 50 6.94 0.19 7.57
CA ARG A 50 8.30 0.71 7.77
C ARG A 50 9.31 -0.30 7.23
N GLY A 51 10.43 0.18 6.69
CA GLY A 51 11.55 -0.66 6.25
C GLY A 51 12.39 -1.19 7.43
N LEU A 52 13.08 -2.29 7.22
CA LEU A 52 14.15 -2.74 8.13
C LEU A 52 15.30 -1.74 8.13
N VAL A 53 15.55 -1.11 6.98
CA VAL A 53 16.36 0.08 6.82
C VAL A 53 15.44 1.25 6.48
N GLU A 54 15.58 2.39 7.17
CA GLU A 54 14.75 3.58 6.96
C GLU A 54 15.65 4.83 7.04
N PRO A 55 15.71 5.72 6.04
CA PRO A 55 14.97 5.69 4.77
C PRO A 55 15.24 4.43 3.95
N VAL A 56 14.24 3.97 3.18
CA VAL A 56 14.19 2.61 2.60
C VAL A 56 15.37 2.24 1.70
N ASP A 57 16.00 3.22 1.08
CA ASP A 57 17.14 3.04 0.15
C ASP A 57 18.48 3.47 0.75
N ASP A 58 18.52 3.87 2.00
CA ASP A 58 19.73 4.37 2.64
C ASP A 58 20.53 3.25 3.31
N PHE A 59 21.23 2.46 2.49
CA PHE A 59 22.10 1.37 2.93
C PHE A 59 23.52 1.79 3.31
N ARG A 60 23.69 3.02 3.81
CA ARG A 60 25.02 3.47 4.30
C ARG A 60 25.39 2.69 5.57
N SER A 61 26.70 2.51 5.77
CA SER A 61 27.23 1.84 6.98
C SER A 61 26.84 2.53 8.29
N THR A 62 26.53 3.82 8.24
CA THR A 62 26.05 4.62 9.38
C THR A 62 24.55 4.45 9.66
N ASN A 63 23.81 3.75 8.80
CA ASN A 63 22.37 3.49 8.93
C ASN A 63 22.10 1.98 8.90
N PRO A 64 22.43 1.23 9.97
CA PRO A 64 22.23 -0.21 10.01
C PRO A 64 20.75 -0.57 10.05
N ALA A 65 20.39 -1.71 9.46
CA ALA A 65 19.06 -2.27 9.57
C ALA A 65 18.67 -2.52 11.04
N THR A 66 17.39 -2.40 11.38
CA THR A 66 16.86 -2.74 12.71
C THR A 66 17.06 -4.20 13.06
N HIS A 67 16.93 -5.07 12.05
CA HIS A 67 17.13 -6.52 12.16
C HIS A 67 18.07 -7.00 11.04
N PRO A 68 19.40 -6.82 11.18
CA PRO A 68 20.36 -7.08 10.10
C PRO A 68 20.32 -8.52 9.58
N LYS A 69 20.28 -9.50 10.50
CA LYS A 69 20.20 -10.92 10.14
C LYS A 69 18.91 -11.28 9.39
N LEU A 70 17.78 -10.68 9.75
CA LEU A 70 16.52 -10.92 9.06
C LEU A 70 16.58 -10.40 7.62
N LEU A 71 17.11 -9.19 7.43
CA LEU A 71 17.27 -8.61 6.10
C LEU A 71 18.21 -9.45 5.23
N GLU A 72 19.27 -9.99 5.82
CA GLU A 72 20.24 -10.85 5.15
C GLU A 72 19.60 -12.16 4.71
N LEU A 73 18.95 -12.88 5.63
CA LEU A 73 18.25 -14.14 5.34
C LEU A 73 17.16 -13.98 4.27
N LEU A 74 16.38 -12.92 4.34
CA LEU A 74 15.34 -12.66 3.33
C LEU A 74 15.94 -12.30 1.97
N ALA A 75 17.08 -11.61 1.93
CA ALA A 75 17.78 -11.28 0.70
C ALA A 75 18.41 -12.51 0.05
N GLU A 76 18.99 -13.41 0.84
CA GLU A 76 19.51 -14.70 0.41
C GLU A 76 18.38 -15.59 -0.14
N ASP A 77 17.28 -15.75 0.62
CA ASP A 77 16.09 -16.48 0.19
C ASP A 77 15.51 -15.94 -1.12
N PHE A 78 15.47 -14.62 -1.29
CA PHE A 78 15.00 -13.97 -2.52
C PHE A 78 15.91 -14.29 -3.72
N ALA A 79 17.22 -14.28 -3.54
CA ALA A 79 18.19 -14.61 -4.58
C ALA A 79 18.13 -16.12 -4.94
N ASP A 80 18.07 -16.99 -3.93
CA ASP A 80 18.01 -18.46 -4.10
C ASP A 80 16.74 -18.91 -4.84
N HIS A 81 15.63 -18.16 -4.69
CA HIS A 81 14.39 -18.38 -5.45
C HIS A 81 14.32 -17.61 -6.77
N GLY A 82 15.47 -17.24 -7.34
CA GLY A 82 15.55 -16.58 -8.65
C GLY A 82 14.88 -15.21 -8.71
N TYR A 83 14.92 -14.47 -7.62
CA TYR A 83 14.30 -13.14 -7.49
C TYR A 83 12.77 -13.13 -7.65
N ASP A 84 12.09 -14.18 -7.14
CA ASP A 84 10.63 -14.28 -7.16
C ASP A 84 10.00 -13.36 -6.11
N LEU A 85 9.44 -12.24 -6.57
CA LEU A 85 8.73 -11.27 -5.73
C LEU A 85 7.51 -11.86 -5.03
N ARG A 86 6.81 -12.81 -5.68
CA ARG A 86 5.61 -13.44 -5.08
C ARG A 86 5.97 -14.36 -3.94
N HIS A 87 7.06 -15.13 -4.09
CA HIS A 87 7.61 -15.96 -3.04
C HIS A 87 7.94 -15.11 -1.80
N THR A 88 8.70 -14.04 -1.98
CA THR A 88 9.10 -13.15 -0.88
C THR A 88 7.91 -12.46 -0.21
N LEU A 89 6.96 -11.94 -0.99
CA LEU A 89 5.73 -11.36 -0.44
C LEU A 89 4.94 -12.37 0.38
N ARG A 90 4.83 -13.62 -0.11
CA ARG A 90 4.16 -14.70 0.59
C ARG A 90 4.87 -15.06 1.89
N THR A 91 6.19 -15.18 1.87
CA THR A 91 7.01 -15.45 3.04
C THR A 91 6.80 -14.42 4.14
N ILE A 92 6.83 -13.13 3.78
CA ILE A 92 6.60 -12.03 4.74
C ILE A 92 5.15 -12.05 5.25
N ALA A 93 4.16 -12.19 4.36
CA ALA A 93 2.74 -12.15 4.73
C ALA A 93 2.31 -13.34 5.60
N LEU A 94 2.94 -14.50 5.49
CA LEU A 94 2.69 -15.66 6.33
C LEU A 94 3.47 -15.64 7.65
N SER A 95 4.31 -14.65 7.89
CA SER A 95 5.10 -14.55 9.11
C SER A 95 4.24 -14.20 10.33
N GLY A 96 4.63 -14.70 11.51
CA GLY A 96 4.00 -14.31 12.76
C GLY A 96 4.11 -12.81 13.06
N THR A 97 5.10 -12.11 12.51
CA THR A 97 5.26 -10.67 12.65
C THR A 97 4.17 -9.90 11.88
N TYR A 98 3.82 -10.36 10.68
CA TYR A 98 2.73 -9.76 9.90
C TYR A 98 1.36 -9.99 10.54
N ALA A 99 1.17 -11.12 11.23
CA ALA A 99 -0.08 -11.49 11.90
C ALA A 99 -0.29 -10.79 13.25
N ARG A 100 0.63 -9.94 13.71
CA ARG A 100 0.48 -9.21 14.98
C ARG A 100 -0.69 -8.24 14.96
N SER A 101 -1.31 -8.04 16.12
CA SER A 101 -2.34 -7.00 16.31
C SER A 101 -1.76 -5.59 16.13
N SER A 102 -2.57 -4.68 15.57
CA SER A 102 -2.25 -3.24 15.56
C SER A 102 -2.68 -2.51 16.84
N ASN A 103 -3.29 -3.23 17.78
CA ASN A 103 -3.56 -2.69 19.12
C ASN A 103 -2.35 -3.02 19.99
N PRO A 104 -1.59 -2.00 20.43
CA PRO A 104 -0.46 -2.21 21.31
C PRO A 104 -0.93 -2.65 22.71
N VAL A 105 0.00 -3.14 23.50
CA VAL A 105 -0.12 -3.30 24.94
C VAL A 105 0.77 -2.26 25.62
N ASP A 106 0.55 -2.01 26.92
CA ASP A 106 1.22 -0.93 27.67
C ASP A 106 2.75 -0.96 27.53
N GLU A 107 3.32 -2.16 27.39
CA GLU A 107 4.78 -2.37 27.30
C GLU A 107 5.37 -2.06 25.90
N ASN A 108 4.54 -2.01 24.85
CA ASN A 108 5.01 -1.83 23.48
C ASN A 108 4.32 -0.68 22.71
N GLU A 109 3.54 0.15 23.40
CA GLU A 109 2.81 1.26 22.78
C GLU A 109 3.74 2.27 22.06
N SER A 110 4.93 2.47 22.60
CA SER A 110 5.94 3.39 22.04
C SER A 110 6.81 2.77 20.96
N ASP A 111 6.66 1.46 20.65
CA ASP A 111 7.48 0.81 19.63
C ASP A 111 6.95 1.10 18.23
N ASP A 112 7.61 2.01 17.55
CA ASP A 112 7.38 2.32 16.14
C ASP A 112 8.45 1.71 15.20
N ARG A 113 9.40 0.92 15.77
CA ARG A 113 10.62 0.53 15.05
C ARG A 113 10.88 -0.97 15.00
N PHE A 114 10.56 -1.73 16.02
CA PHE A 114 10.98 -3.13 16.17
C PHE A 114 9.86 -4.14 15.89
N TYR A 115 8.72 -3.67 15.39
CA TYR A 115 7.59 -4.50 14.96
C TYR A 115 7.01 -5.36 16.07
N SER A 116 7.04 -4.94 17.32
CA SER A 116 6.43 -5.65 18.45
C SER A 116 4.89 -5.69 18.33
N HIS A 117 4.30 -4.75 17.59
CA HIS A 117 2.92 -4.76 17.13
C HIS A 117 2.85 -4.33 15.65
N ALA A 118 1.71 -4.53 14.98
CA ALA A 118 1.56 -4.10 13.60
C ALA A 118 1.42 -2.57 13.52
N LEU A 119 2.23 -1.93 12.70
CA LEU A 119 2.15 -0.48 12.47
C LEU A 119 0.93 -0.17 11.59
N ARG A 120 0.13 0.82 11.99
CA ARG A 120 -0.98 1.32 11.18
C ARG A 120 -0.43 2.13 10.02
N LYS A 121 -0.83 1.77 8.82
CA LYS A 121 -0.45 2.49 7.59
C LYS A 121 -1.69 2.86 6.79
N PRO A 122 -1.73 4.04 6.15
CA PRO A 122 -2.80 4.36 5.21
C PRO A 122 -2.74 3.42 4.00
N LEU A 123 -3.88 3.13 3.41
CA LEU A 123 -3.95 2.47 2.11
C LEU A 123 -3.46 3.42 1.03
N ALA A 124 -2.85 2.87 -0.02
CA ALA A 124 -2.56 3.64 -1.22
C ALA A 124 -3.87 4.19 -1.83
N PRO A 125 -3.87 5.39 -2.40
CA PRO A 125 -5.07 6.02 -2.97
C PRO A 125 -5.82 5.14 -3.96
N GLU A 126 -5.10 4.45 -4.83
CA GLU A 126 -5.69 3.54 -5.81
C GLU A 126 -6.36 2.34 -5.13
N VAL A 127 -5.71 1.76 -4.12
CA VAL A 127 -6.26 0.64 -3.34
C VAL A 127 -7.49 1.10 -2.55
N LEU A 128 -7.46 2.30 -1.96
CA LEU A 128 -8.58 2.85 -1.20
C LEU A 128 -9.78 3.15 -2.12
N SER A 129 -9.53 3.73 -3.32
CA SER A 129 -10.57 3.97 -4.31
C SER A 129 -11.26 2.69 -4.77
N ASP A 130 -10.47 1.64 -5.06
CA ASP A 130 -10.99 0.33 -5.43
C ASP A 130 -11.77 -0.33 -4.28
N ALA A 131 -11.27 -0.26 -3.05
CA ALA A 131 -11.95 -0.78 -1.87
C ALA A 131 -13.31 -0.08 -1.64
N ILE A 132 -13.37 1.24 -1.79
CA ILE A 132 -14.63 2.00 -1.72
C ILE A 132 -15.61 1.52 -2.80
N SER A 133 -15.13 1.34 -4.02
CA SER A 133 -15.95 0.88 -5.14
C SER A 133 -16.50 -0.54 -4.91
N ASP A 134 -15.66 -1.45 -4.41
CA ASP A 134 -16.05 -2.82 -4.07
C ASP A 134 -17.09 -2.85 -2.92
N VAL A 135 -16.91 -2.02 -1.89
CA VAL A 135 -17.86 -1.92 -0.77
C VAL A 135 -19.21 -1.37 -1.20
N LEU A 136 -19.21 -0.34 -2.04
CA LEU A 136 -20.45 0.30 -2.51
C LEU A 136 -21.12 -0.48 -3.65
N GLY A 137 -20.40 -1.39 -4.33
CA GLY A 137 -20.89 -2.13 -5.48
C GLY A 137 -21.06 -1.25 -6.72
N ILE A 138 -20.32 -0.14 -6.81
CA ILE A 138 -20.36 0.80 -7.92
C ILE A 138 -19.01 0.82 -8.62
N SER A 139 -19.00 0.43 -9.89
CA SER A 139 -17.78 0.46 -10.70
C SER A 139 -17.28 1.88 -10.92
N PRO A 140 -15.99 2.14 -10.72
CA PRO A 140 -15.41 3.45 -11.01
C PRO A 140 -15.31 3.69 -12.52
N GLN A 141 -15.24 4.96 -12.90
CA GLN A 141 -14.89 5.39 -14.26
C GLN A 141 -13.68 6.31 -14.18
N TYR A 142 -12.67 6.05 -15.00
CA TYR A 142 -11.44 6.83 -15.08
C TYR A 142 -11.22 7.29 -16.53
N GLY A 143 -11.50 8.58 -16.80
CA GLY A 143 -11.36 9.13 -18.16
C GLY A 143 -12.01 8.25 -19.22
N ASP A 144 -11.26 7.92 -20.27
CA ASP A 144 -11.68 7.07 -21.39
C ASP A 144 -11.38 5.58 -21.19
N GLU A 145 -10.98 5.17 -19.98
CA GLU A 145 -10.74 3.76 -19.66
C GLU A 145 -12.03 2.94 -19.72
N VAL A 146 -11.88 1.63 -19.94
CA VAL A 146 -13.01 0.70 -19.99
C VAL A 146 -13.77 0.77 -18.66
N PRO A 147 -15.12 0.88 -18.69
CA PRO A 147 -15.92 0.88 -17.47
C PRO A 147 -15.60 -0.31 -16.56
N GLY A 148 -15.39 -0.04 -15.26
CA GLY A 148 -15.03 -1.06 -14.28
C GLY A 148 -13.50 -1.32 -14.18
N THR A 149 -12.67 -0.59 -14.94
CA THR A 149 -11.22 -0.64 -14.74
C THR A 149 -10.88 -0.25 -13.30
N ARG A 150 -10.09 -1.06 -12.62
CA ARG A 150 -9.65 -0.78 -11.25
C ARG A 150 -8.56 0.29 -11.25
N ALA A 151 -8.54 1.13 -10.20
CA ALA A 151 -7.52 2.16 -10.05
C ALA A 151 -6.09 1.59 -10.01
N VAL A 152 -5.91 0.43 -9.37
CA VAL A 152 -4.61 -0.25 -9.32
C VAL A 152 -4.12 -0.78 -10.67
N ALA A 153 -5.02 -0.91 -11.65
CA ALA A 153 -4.72 -1.42 -12.99
C ALA A 153 -4.53 -0.29 -14.04
N LEU A 154 -4.69 0.97 -13.65
CA LEU A 154 -4.48 2.10 -14.53
C LEU A 154 -3.05 2.13 -15.06
N ARG A 155 -2.92 2.14 -16.40
CA ARG A 155 -1.62 2.20 -17.08
C ARG A 155 -1.02 3.61 -17.00
N ASP A 156 -1.87 4.61 -17.17
CA ASP A 156 -1.50 6.01 -17.02
C ASP A 156 -1.85 6.48 -15.61
N GLY A 157 -0.82 6.76 -14.81
CA GLY A 157 -1.00 7.32 -13.46
C GLY A 157 -1.49 8.77 -13.46
N ALA A 158 -1.50 9.45 -14.62
CA ALA A 158 -1.96 10.83 -14.76
C ALA A 158 -3.41 10.94 -15.27
N VAL A 159 -4.11 9.81 -15.44
CA VAL A 159 -5.54 9.83 -15.82
C VAL A 159 -6.31 10.79 -14.91
N ALA A 160 -7.12 11.68 -15.47
CA ALA A 160 -7.90 12.65 -14.71
C ALA A 160 -8.87 11.94 -13.75
N SER A 161 -8.73 12.19 -12.46
CA SER A 161 -9.61 11.63 -11.42
C SER A 161 -9.54 12.44 -10.14
N ASP A 162 -10.55 13.27 -9.90
CA ASP A 162 -10.67 14.07 -8.69
C ASP A 162 -10.65 13.18 -7.42
N ALA A 163 -11.24 11.98 -7.53
CA ALA A 163 -11.25 11.01 -6.44
C ALA A 163 -9.83 10.58 -6.04
N LEU A 164 -8.99 10.19 -7.02
CA LEU A 164 -7.62 9.77 -6.74
C LEU A 164 -6.76 10.95 -6.27
N ASP A 165 -6.98 12.15 -6.81
CA ASP A 165 -6.23 13.35 -6.42
C ASP A 165 -6.55 13.75 -4.98
N ILE A 166 -7.81 13.71 -4.58
CA ILE A 166 -8.26 13.98 -3.20
C ILE A 166 -7.76 12.90 -2.23
N LEU A 167 -7.73 11.64 -2.66
CA LEU A 167 -7.16 10.56 -1.87
C LEU A 167 -5.63 10.65 -1.73
N GLY A 168 -5.00 11.58 -2.44
CA GLY A 168 -3.56 11.86 -2.32
C GLY A 168 -2.70 11.03 -3.26
N ARG A 169 -3.23 10.71 -4.47
CA ARG A 169 -2.46 10.04 -5.51
C ARG A 169 -1.13 10.73 -5.73
N CYS A 170 -0.08 9.93 -5.81
CA CYS A 170 1.25 10.40 -6.12
C CYS A 170 1.39 10.79 -7.59
N ASP A 171 1.98 11.96 -7.83
CA ASP A 171 2.46 12.33 -9.15
C ASP A 171 3.66 11.44 -9.51
N ARG A 172 3.43 10.46 -10.38
CA ARG A 172 4.45 9.50 -10.83
C ARG A 172 5.63 10.12 -11.58
N SER A 173 5.56 11.42 -11.90
CA SER A 173 6.71 12.17 -12.42
C SER A 173 7.77 12.44 -11.35
N LYS A 174 7.42 12.24 -10.07
CA LYS A 174 8.31 12.39 -8.91
C LYS A 174 8.46 11.06 -8.17
N THR A 175 9.53 10.90 -7.43
CA THR A 175 9.69 9.74 -6.54
C THR A 175 8.64 9.79 -5.43
N CYS A 176 7.66 8.90 -5.49
CA CYS A 176 6.49 8.92 -4.60
C CYS A 176 6.81 8.78 -3.12
N GLU A 177 7.98 8.27 -2.77
CA GLU A 177 8.41 8.14 -1.36
C GLU A 177 8.83 9.45 -0.70
N ALA A 178 9.16 10.47 -1.50
CA ALA A 178 9.68 11.76 -1.01
C ALA A 178 8.68 12.91 -1.17
N ALA A 179 7.58 12.73 -1.91
CA ALA A 179 6.61 13.78 -2.12
C ALA A 179 5.54 13.77 -1.02
N PRO A 180 5.30 14.88 -0.32
CA PRO A 180 4.14 14.99 0.54
C PRO A 180 2.87 14.86 -0.30
N PRO A 181 1.78 14.27 0.24
CA PRO A 181 0.51 14.21 -0.48
C PRO A 181 0.10 15.62 -0.92
N SER A 182 -0.36 15.74 -2.16
CA SER A 182 -0.77 17.02 -2.77
C SER A 182 -1.94 17.69 -2.03
N ILE A 183 -2.70 16.92 -1.27
CA ILE A 183 -3.83 17.38 -0.46
C ILE A 183 -3.57 16.98 1.00
N GLY A 184 -3.75 17.95 1.91
CA GLY A 184 -3.53 17.71 3.34
C GLY A 184 -4.52 16.71 3.95
N PRO A 185 -4.13 16.00 5.03
CA PRO A 185 -4.96 14.95 5.67
C PRO A 185 -6.34 15.43 6.10
N LEU A 186 -6.49 16.71 6.42
CA LEU A 186 -7.78 17.31 6.80
C LEU A 186 -8.74 17.37 5.61
N ALA A 187 -8.27 17.86 4.46
CA ALA A 187 -9.09 17.94 3.26
C ALA A 187 -9.54 16.56 2.79
N GLN A 188 -8.65 15.55 2.84
CA GLN A 188 -8.98 14.16 2.56
C GLN A 188 -10.09 13.64 3.49
N LYS A 189 -9.98 13.89 4.80
CA LYS A 189 -11.02 13.48 5.78
C LYS A 189 -12.35 14.16 5.52
N LEU A 190 -12.34 15.48 5.28
CA LEU A 190 -13.56 16.23 4.99
C LEU A 190 -14.23 15.74 3.71
N HIS A 191 -13.45 15.42 2.67
CA HIS A 191 -13.98 14.88 1.44
C HIS A 191 -14.58 13.47 1.63
N LEU A 192 -13.93 12.61 2.42
CA LEU A 192 -14.48 11.30 2.75
C LEU A 192 -15.77 11.38 3.57
N MET A 193 -15.94 12.42 4.39
CA MET A 193 -17.16 12.60 5.20
C MET A 193 -18.30 13.26 4.43
N ASN A 194 -18.01 14.24 3.56
CA ASN A 194 -19.01 15.09 2.93
C ASN A 194 -18.90 15.14 1.40
N GLY A 195 -17.90 14.51 0.81
CA GLY A 195 -17.64 14.57 -0.63
C GLY A 195 -18.51 13.64 -1.44
N GLU A 196 -18.61 13.94 -2.72
CA GLU A 196 -19.37 13.17 -3.71
C GLU A 196 -18.84 11.75 -3.91
N LEU A 197 -17.55 11.52 -3.64
CA LEU A 197 -16.92 10.20 -3.76
C LEU A 197 -17.65 9.10 -2.96
N LEU A 198 -18.07 9.39 -1.73
CA LEU A 198 -18.86 8.48 -0.93
C LEU A 198 -20.36 8.76 -1.04
N ASN A 199 -20.80 9.98 -0.74
CA ASN A 199 -22.22 10.32 -0.64
C ASN A 199 -22.97 10.16 -1.97
N GLY A 200 -22.36 10.58 -3.09
CA GLY A 200 -22.93 10.38 -4.41
C GLY A 200 -23.04 8.89 -4.81
N ARG A 201 -22.07 8.08 -4.39
CA ARG A 201 -22.05 6.64 -4.75
C ARG A 201 -22.87 5.77 -3.80
N ILE A 202 -23.01 6.12 -2.52
CA ILE A 202 -23.82 5.36 -1.56
C ILE A 202 -25.28 5.31 -2.03
N GLY A 203 -25.83 6.44 -2.50
CA GLY A 203 -27.20 6.55 -3.01
C GLY A 203 -27.40 6.14 -4.46
N ALA A 204 -26.36 5.73 -5.18
CA ALA A 204 -26.43 5.43 -6.60
C ALA A 204 -27.31 4.21 -6.91
N GLU A 205 -28.06 4.29 -8.02
CA GLU A 205 -28.85 3.15 -8.53
C GLU A 205 -27.92 1.98 -8.90
N GLY A 206 -28.35 0.76 -8.58
CA GLY A 206 -27.57 -0.44 -8.79
C GLY A 206 -26.46 -0.68 -7.76
N GLY A 207 -26.24 0.28 -6.84
CA GLY A 207 -25.30 0.15 -5.73
C GLY A 207 -25.79 -0.79 -4.62
N ARG A 208 -24.87 -1.22 -3.75
CA ARG A 208 -25.16 -2.15 -2.66
C ARG A 208 -26.30 -1.68 -1.76
N LEU A 209 -26.30 -0.41 -1.34
CA LEU A 209 -27.34 0.11 -0.45
C LEU A 209 -28.72 0.00 -1.08
N LYS A 210 -28.90 0.48 -2.32
CA LYS A 210 -30.19 0.41 -3.03
C LYS A 210 -30.65 -1.03 -3.22
N ASN A 211 -29.73 -1.93 -3.58
CA ASN A 211 -30.07 -3.36 -3.75
C ASN A 211 -30.52 -4.00 -2.43
N LEU A 212 -29.90 -3.67 -1.30
CA LEU A 212 -30.30 -4.19 0.00
C LEU A 212 -31.66 -3.62 0.45
N ILE A 213 -31.92 -2.33 0.22
CA ILE A 213 -33.22 -1.70 0.51
C ILE A 213 -34.33 -2.36 -0.34
N HIS A 214 -34.10 -2.57 -1.63
CA HIS A 214 -35.06 -3.21 -2.53
C HIS A 214 -35.31 -4.71 -2.20
N SER A 215 -34.40 -5.32 -1.45
CA SER A 215 -34.54 -6.73 -1.01
C SER A 215 -35.11 -6.84 0.40
N ASP A 216 -35.77 -5.79 0.91
CA ASP A 216 -36.46 -5.74 2.21
C ASP A 216 -35.56 -6.09 3.42
N HIS A 217 -34.26 -5.80 3.34
CA HIS A 217 -33.35 -5.97 4.47
C HIS A 217 -33.61 -4.91 5.54
N THR A 218 -33.54 -5.33 6.80
CA THR A 218 -33.62 -4.41 7.94
C THR A 218 -32.39 -3.51 8.02
N PRO A 219 -32.47 -2.31 8.63
CA PRO A 219 -31.32 -1.44 8.82
C PRO A 219 -30.11 -2.15 9.47
N SER A 220 -30.35 -3.01 10.45
CA SER A 220 -29.30 -3.78 11.12
C SER A 220 -28.59 -4.76 10.17
N GLU A 221 -29.34 -5.45 9.29
CA GLU A 221 -28.78 -6.35 8.28
C GLU A 221 -28.00 -5.59 7.21
N ILE A 222 -28.45 -4.41 6.83
CA ILE A 222 -27.72 -3.52 5.90
C ILE A 222 -26.39 -3.13 6.51
N ILE A 223 -26.36 -2.67 7.75
CA ILE A 223 -25.13 -2.31 8.46
C ILE A 223 -24.20 -3.53 8.58
N ASP A 224 -24.72 -4.69 8.98
CA ASP A 224 -23.92 -5.92 9.09
C ASP A 224 -23.30 -6.28 7.75
N SER A 225 -24.05 -6.19 6.65
CA SER A 225 -23.56 -6.43 5.28
C SER A 225 -22.40 -5.50 4.92
N PHE A 226 -22.54 -4.20 5.18
CA PHE A 226 -21.46 -3.24 4.92
C PHE A 226 -20.23 -3.51 5.76
N TYR A 227 -20.37 -3.83 7.04
CA TYR A 227 -19.25 -4.19 7.91
C TYR A 227 -18.54 -5.46 7.45
N GLN A 228 -19.27 -6.46 7.02
CA GLN A 228 -18.70 -7.70 6.51
C GLN A 228 -17.92 -7.48 5.23
N VAL A 229 -18.46 -6.72 4.29
CA VAL A 229 -17.79 -6.45 3.01
C VAL A 229 -16.58 -5.52 3.17
N ALA A 230 -16.70 -4.48 4.00
CA ALA A 230 -15.63 -3.50 4.17
C ALA A 230 -14.50 -3.98 5.10
N LEU A 231 -14.83 -4.73 6.16
CA LEU A 231 -13.93 -5.03 7.26
C LEU A 231 -13.81 -6.51 7.59
N ASN A 232 -14.51 -7.38 6.85
CA ASN A 232 -14.57 -8.84 7.06
C ASN A 232 -14.90 -9.24 8.51
N ARG A 233 -15.74 -8.44 9.18
CA ARG A 233 -16.23 -8.68 10.53
C ARG A 233 -17.60 -8.05 10.75
N ARG A 234 -18.32 -8.51 11.75
CA ARG A 234 -19.55 -7.86 12.20
C ARG A 234 -19.31 -6.56 12.97
N PRO A 235 -20.25 -5.63 12.97
CA PRO A 235 -20.19 -4.45 13.84
C PRO A 235 -20.22 -4.87 15.30
N ARG A 236 -19.58 -4.07 16.15
CA ARG A 236 -19.72 -4.23 17.60
C ARG A 236 -21.10 -3.70 18.04
N PRO A 237 -21.70 -4.19 19.12
CA PRO A 237 -23.00 -3.70 19.60
C PRO A 237 -23.05 -2.16 19.79
N CYS A 238 -21.97 -1.57 20.29
CA CYS A 238 -21.88 -0.11 20.46
C CYS A 238 -21.96 0.68 19.14
N LEU A 239 -21.56 0.08 18.02
CA LEU A 239 -21.62 0.71 16.70
C LEU A 239 -23.04 0.62 16.09
N LEU A 240 -23.78 -0.43 16.40
CA LEU A 240 -25.19 -0.56 16.03
C LEU A 240 -26.04 0.46 16.80
N TYR A 241 -25.78 0.63 18.11
CA TYR A 241 -26.52 1.59 18.93
C TYR A 241 -26.33 3.03 18.48
N THR A 242 -25.13 3.41 18.04
CA THR A 242 -24.88 4.79 17.54
C THR A 242 -25.61 5.09 16.23
N SER A 243 -25.88 4.07 15.40
CA SER A 243 -26.69 4.25 14.19
C SER A 243 -28.19 4.38 14.51
N ASP A 244 -28.69 3.62 15.49
CA ASP A 244 -30.07 3.69 15.97
C ASP A 244 -30.38 5.07 16.61
N ALA A 245 -29.45 5.62 17.37
CA ALA A 245 -29.60 6.94 17.99
C ALA A 245 -29.63 8.11 16.98
N ALA A 246 -29.13 7.92 15.77
CA ALA A 246 -29.21 8.92 14.71
C ALA A 246 -30.62 9.00 14.09
N ASP A 247 -31.40 7.92 14.13
CA ASP A 247 -32.77 7.87 13.60
C ASP A 247 -33.81 8.50 14.55
N GLU A 248 -33.46 8.65 15.84
CA GLU A 248 -34.37 9.32 16.82
C GLU A 248 -34.43 10.85 16.69
N TRP A 249 -33.60 11.46 15.83
CA TRP A 249 -33.53 12.91 15.61
C TRP A 249 -34.03 13.37 14.23
N LEU A 250 -34.58 12.48 13.42
CA LEU A 250 -35.24 12.75 12.14
C LEU A 250 -36.75 12.54 12.22
#